data_4d0e5f26c8f5b92f418278ce0c66a929
#
_entry.id   4d0e5f26c8f5b92f418278ce0c66a929
#
_cell.length_a   1.000
_cell.length_b   1.000
_cell.length_c   1.000
_cell.angle_alpha   90.00
_cell.angle_beta   90.00
_cell.angle_gamma   90.00
#
_symmetry.space_group_name_H-M   'P 1'
#
loop_
_entity.id
_entity.type
_entity.pdbx_description
1 polymer ?
#
loop_
_entity_poly.entity_id
_entity_poly.type
_entity_poly.pdbx_seq_one_letter_code
_entity_poly.pdbx_strand_id
1 'polypeptide(L)'
;MDMSEVSEYIKDNIKRKVVVVGASTGTDAHTVGIDAIMNMKGFAGHYGLERYEMIEAHNLGSQVPNEEFIKKAIEFKADVLLVSQTVTQKNIHIQNLTELVELLEAEGLRDKVILICGGPRITHELAKELGYDAGFGPGKYADDVATFAITEMVKRRKK
;
A
#
# COMPACT_ATOMS: atom_id res chain seq x y z
N MET A 1 15.94 -2.51 3.63
CA MET A 1 16.66 -1.72 2.61
C MET A 1 16.35 -0.25 2.80
N ASP A 2 17.35 0.60 2.61
CA ASP A 2 17.10 2.04 2.58
C ASP A 2 16.64 2.48 1.17
N MET A 3 16.40 3.77 0.99
CA MET A 3 15.89 4.31 -0.27
C MET A 3 16.80 4.00 -1.46
N SER A 4 18.11 4.14 -1.30
CA SER A 4 19.07 3.85 -2.36
C SER A 4 19.10 2.36 -2.71
N GLU A 5 19.07 1.51 -1.70
CA GLU A 5 19.07 0.06 -1.88
C GLU A 5 17.79 -0.41 -2.57
N VAL A 6 16.64 0.19 -2.22
CA VAL A 6 15.37 -0.11 -2.87
C VAL A 6 15.43 0.22 -4.36
N SER A 7 15.93 1.41 -4.70
CA SER A 7 16.02 1.84 -6.10
C SER A 7 16.95 0.91 -6.89
N GLU A 8 18.09 0.55 -6.32
CA GLU A 8 19.03 -0.36 -6.97
C GLU A 8 18.44 -1.76 -7.17
N TYR A 9 17.75 -2.28 -6.15
CA TYR A 9 17.07 -3.56 -6.23
C TYR A 9 16.04 -3.59 -7.35
N ILE A 10 15.26 -2.51 -7.49
CA ILE A 10 14.26 -2.40 -8.55
C ILE A 10 14.93 -2.38 -9.93
N LYS A 11 16.00 -1.61 -10.09
CA LYS A 11 16.76 -1.55 -11.34
C LYS A 11 17.30 -2.91 -11.76
N ASP A 12 17.81 -3.67 -10.80
CA ASP A 12 18.44 -4.96 -11.05
C ASP A 12 17.45 -6.10 -11.27
N ASN A 13 16.33 -6.09 -10.58
CA ASN A 13 15.41 -7.24 -10.52
C ASN A 13 14.07 -7.01 -11.22
N ILE A 14 13.56 -5.79 -11.24
CA ILE A 14 12.25 -5.47 -11.83
C ILE A 14 12.41 -4.74 -13.16
N LYS A 15 13.42 -3.88 -13.25
CA LYS A 15 13.85 -3.19 -14.49
C LYS A 15 12.83 -2.19 -15.05
N ARG A 16 11.93 -1.71 -14.20
CA ARG A 16 10.99 -0.63 -14.49
C ARG A 16 10.54 -0.01 -13.18
N LYS A 17 9.91 1.16 -13.24
CA LYS A 17 9.35 1.78 -12.04
C LYS A 17 8.23 0.91 -11.48
N VAL A 18 8.17 0.82 -10.16
CA VAL A 18 7.08 0.15 -9.44
C VAL A 18 5.99 1.18 -9.18
N VAL A 19 4.76 0.86 -9.55
CA VAL A 19 3.63 1.78 -9.39
C VAL A 19 2.90 1.44 -8.10
N VAL A 20 2.84 2.42 -7.19
CA VAL A 20 2.15 2.29 -5.89
C VAL A 20 1.00 3.28 -5.85
N VAL A 21 -0.20 2.79 -5.56
CA VAL A 21 -1.38 3.64 -5.35
C VAL A 21 -1.81 3.49 -3.90
N GLY A 22 -1.94 4.59 -3.19
CA GLY A 22 -2.30 4.58 -1.77
C GLY A 22 -3.42 5.54 -1.45
N ALA A 23 -4.22 5.19 -0.44
CA ALA A 23 -5.32 6.02 0.02
C ALA A 23 -5.82 5.59 1.39
N SER A 24 -6.51 6.52 2.06
CA SER A 24 -7.40 6.18 3.17
C SER A 24 -8.78 5.96 2.55
N THR A 25 -9.31 4.76 2.68
CA THR A 25 -10.52 4.34 1.95
C THR A 25 -11.80 4.46 2.78
N GLY A 26 -12.93 4.40 2.09
CA GLY A 26 -14.24 4.48 2.71
C GLY A 26 -14.53 5.89 3.23
N THR A 27 -15.00 5.98 4.46
CA THR A 27 -15.31 7.25 5.11
C THR A 27 -14.16 7.79 5.98
N ASP A 28 -13.02 7.10 5.99
CA ASP A 28 -11.88 7.50 6.79
C ASP A 28 -11.26 8.78 6.24
N ALA A 29 -11.32 9.85 7.04
CA ALA A 29 -10.80 11.17 6.66
C ALA A 29 -9.36 11.42 7.13
N HIS A 30 -8.74 10.45 7.79
CA HIS A 30 -7.40 10.61 8.35
C HIS A 30 -6.35 10.41 7.26
N THR A 31 -5.43 11.36 7.11
CA THR A 31 -4.37 11.29 6.10
C THR A 31 -2.97 11.14 6.68
N VAL A 32 -2.80 11.32 7.98
CA VAL A 32 -1.47 11.31 8.61
C VAL A 32 -0.71 10.01 8.29
N GLY A 33 -1.37 8.88 8.42
CA GLY A 33 -0.75 7.57 8.18
C GLY A 33 -0.32 7.38 6.73
N ILE A 34 -1.24 7.64 5.79
CA ILE A 34 -0.93 7.45 4.38
C ILE A 34 0.09 8.49 3.88
N ASP A 35 -0.01 9.71 4.36
CA ASP A 35 0.92 10.78 3.99
C ASP A 35 2.34 10.48 4.49
N ALA A 36 2.46 9.89 5.67
CA ALA A 36 3.78 9.53 6.23
C ALA A 36 4.53 8.54 5.35
N ILE A 37 3.82 7.66 4.69
CA ILE A 37 4.39 6.64 3.81
C ILE A 37 4.56 7.16 2.38
N MET A 38 3.58 7.90 1.88
CA MET A 38 3.50 8.26 0.46
C MET A 38 4.18 9.59 0.13
N ASN A 39 3.96 10.63 0.94
CA ASN A 39 4.41 11.98 0.60
C ASN A 39 5.95 12.11 0.63
N MET A 40 6.46 12.93 -0.26
CA MET A 40 7.90 13.14 -0.43
C MET A 40 8.64 13.43 0.87
N LYS A 41 8.05 14.22 1.76
CA LYS A 41 8.63 14.57 3.05
C LYS A 41 8.77 13.37 4.00
N GLY A 42 7.79 12.46 3.97
CA GLY A 42 7.77 11.28 4.84
C GLY A 42 7.53 11.60 6.30
N PHE A 43 8.15 10.80 7.18
CA PHE A 43 7.97 10.91 8.62
C PHE A 43 9.23 10.45 9.35
N ALA A 44 9.57 11.16 10.45
CA ALA A 44 10.68 10.78 11.35
C ALA A 44 12.01 10.58 10.62
N GLY A 45 12.28 11.38 9.60
CA GLY A 45 13.52 11.31 8.84
C GLY A 45 13.53 10.25 7.74
N HIS A 46 12.43 9.51 7.58
CA HIS A 46 12.25 8.53 6.50
C HIS A 46 11.42 9.16 5.39
N TYR A 47 12.02 9.34 4.21
CA TYR A 47 11.31 9.92 3.07
C TYR A 47 10.19 9.01 2.58
N GLY A 48 9.09 9.62 2.13
CA GLY A 48 7.96 8.88 1.57
C GLY A 48 8.25 8.36 0.17
N LEU A 49 7.37 7.48 -0.30
CA LEU A 49 7.56 6.77 -1.58
C LEU A 49 7.64 7.70 -2.78
N GLU A 50 7.01 8.87 -2.72
CA GLU A 50 7.09 9.86 -3.81
C GLU A 50 8.53 10.31 -4.11
N ARG A 51 9.43 10.18 -3.13
CA ARG A 51 10.83 10.58 -3.30
C ARG A 51 11.70 9.48 -3.90
N TYR A 52 11.20 8.26 -3.99
CA TYR A 52 11.97 7.13 -4.49
C TYR A 52 12.08 7.21 -6.02
N GLU A 53 13.30 7.16 -6.53
CA GLU A 53 13.57 7.30 -7.97
C GLU A 53 12.85 6.25 -8.81
N MET A 54 12.80 5.01 -8.33
CA MET A 54 12.23 3.88 -9.07
C MET A 54 10.81 3.53 -8.63
N ILE A 55 10.16 4.40 -7.88
CA ILE A 55 8.76 4.20 -7.50
C ILE A 55 7.92 5.35 -8.03
N GLU A 56 6.85 5.00 -8.74
CA GLU A 56 5.83 5.96 -9.16
C GLU A 56 4.71 5.87 -8.14
N ALA A 57 4.59 6.87 -7.26
CA ALA A 57 3.64 6.84 -6.14
C ALA A 57 2.48 7.80 -6.39
N HIS A 58 1.26 7.30 -6.22
CA HIS A 58 0.03 8.08 -6.36
C HIS A 58 -0.73 8.06 -5.04
N ASN A 59 -0.71 9.16 -4.32
CA ASN A 59 -1.45 9.33 -3.07
C ASN A 59 -2.81 9.95 -3.37
N LEU A 60 -3.87 9.18 -3.23
CA LEU A 60 -5.23 9.63 -3.53
C LEU A 60 -5.89 10.39 -2.37
N GLY A 61 -5.25 10.43 -1.20
CA GLY A 61 -5.77 11.15 -0.05
C GLY A 61 -6.72 10.32 0.79
N SER A 62 -7.76 10.97 1.32
CA SER A 62 -8.71 10.34 2.23
C SER A 62 -10.11 10.25 1.65
N GLN A 63 -10.96 9.48 2.31
CA GLN A 63 -12.38 9.31 1.97
C GLN A 63 -12.58 8.79 0.53
N VAL A 64 -11.67 7.92 0.09
CA VAL A 64 -11.72 7.35 -1.25
C VAL A 64 -12.58 6.08 -1.21
N PRO A 65 -13.70 6.04 -1.94
CA PRO A 65 -14.51 4.80 -2.00
C PRO A 65 -13.70 3.65 -2.59
N ASN A 66 -13.97 2.44 -2.14
CA ASN A 66 -13.24 1.27 -2.62
C ASN A 66 -13.33 1.11 -4.15
N GLU A 67 -14.48 1.40 -4.75
CA GLU A 67 -14.67 1.32 -6.20
C GLU A 67 -13.76 2.32 -6.93
N GLU A 68 -13.64 3.53 -6.40
CA GLU A 68 -12.77 4.56 -6.98
C GLU A 68 -11.30 4.18 -6.83
N PHE A 69 -10.94 3.60 -5.70
CA PHE A 69 -9.58 3.11 -5.46
C PHE A 69 -9.18 2.07 -6.49
N ILE A 70 -10.07 1.10 -6.75
CA ILE A 70 -9.84 0.05 -7.75
C ILE A 70 -9.75 0.65 -9.14
N LYS A 71 -10.63 1.59 -9.48
CA LYS A 71 -10.61 2.27 -10.77
C LYS A 71 -9.27 2.96 -11.02
N LYS A 72 -8.74 3.64 -10.01
CA LYS A 72 -7.42 4.29 -10.10
C LYS A 72 -6.29 3.26 -10.20
N ALA A 73 -6.42 2.15 -9.49
CA ALA A 73 -5.43 1.07 -9.58
C ALA A 73 -5.33 0.53 -11.01
N ILE A 74 -6.47 0.38 -11.68
CA ILE A 74 -6.52 -0.07 -13.06
C ILE A 74 -5.94 1.01 -13.99
N GLU A 75 -6.35 2.25 -13.79
CA GLU A 75 -5.92 3.39 -14.61
C GLU A 75 -4.39 3.56 -14.58
N PHE A 76 -3.78 3.47 -13.41
CA PHE A 76 -2.34 3.63 -13.25
C PHE A 76 -1.56 2.33 -13.44
N LYS A 77 -2.23 1.21 -13.62
CA LYS A 77 -1.60 -0.12 -13.72
C LYS A 77 -0.76 -0.41 -12.48
N ALA A 78 -1.37 -0.26 -11.31
CA ALA A 78 -0.68 -0.40 -10.04
C ALA A 78 -0.09 -1.79 -9.82
N ASP A 79 1.11 -1.83 -9.28
CA ASP A 79 1.75 -3.05 -8.81
C ASP A 79 1.46 -3.29 -7.33
N VAL A 80 1.33 -2.20 -6.57
CA VAL A 80 1.14 -2.24 -5.12
C VAL A 80 -0.01 -1.32 -4.74
N LEU A 81 -0.91 -1.83 -3.91
CA LEU A 81 -2.00 -1.04 -3.34
C LEU A 81 -1.76 -0.90 -1.83
N LEU A 82 -1.76 0.34 -1.36
CA LEU A 82 -1.53 0.66 0.04
C LEU A 82 -2.77 1.34 0.62
N VAL A 83 -3.41 0.68 1.58
CA VAL A 83 -4.66 1.13 2.19
C VAL A 83 -4.41 1.54 3.63
N SER A 84 -4.79 2.76 4.00
CA SER A 84 -4.71 3.21 5.39
C SER A 84 -6.11 3.25 5.99
N GLN A 85 -6.24 2.70 7.19
CA GLN A 85 -7.49 2.72 7.95
C GLN A 85 -7.23 3.03 9.41
N THR A 86 -8.00 3.97 9.95
CA THR A 86 -8.01 4.25 11.38
C THR A 86 -9.11 3.42 12.03
N VAL A 87 -8.80 2.76 13.13
CA VAL A 87 -9.78 1.92 13.83
C VAL A 87 -10.92 2.78 14.38
N THR A 88 -12.15 2.36 14.09
CA THR A 88 -13.36 2.99 14.63
C THR A 88 -14.04 2.08 15.63
N GLN A 89 -14.94 2.64 16.44
CA GLN A 89 -15.64 1.91 17.49
C GLN A 89 -16.54 0.77 16.97
N LYS A 90 -16.96 0.84 15.70
CA LYS A 90 -17.91 -0.12 15.12
C LYS A 90 -17.27 -1.08 14.12
N ASN A 91 -15.95 -1.21 14.16
CA ASN A 91 -15.21 -2.08 13.24
C ASN A 91 -15.48 -1.80 11.75
N ILE A 92 -15.83 -0.56 11.41
CA ILE A 92 -16.07 -0.13 10.04
C ILE A 92 -14.83 -0.35 9.17
N HIS A 93 -13.64 -0.17 9.76
CA HIS A 93 -12.39 -0.40 9.07
C HIS A 93 -12.25 -1.85 8.58
N ILE A 94 -12.70 -2.83 9.38
CA ILE A 94 -12.65 -4.24 8.98
C ILE A 94 -13.59 -4.48 7.80
N GLN A 95 -14.79 -3.90 7.82
CA GLN A 95 -15.75 -4.03 6.74
C GLN A 95 -15.21 -3.43 5.44
N ASN A 96 -14.62 -2.25 5.52
CA ASN A 96 -14.02 -1.59 4.36
C ASN A 96 -12.85 -2.38 3.77
N LEU A 97 -11.98 -2.91 4.64
CA LEU A 97 -10.84 -3.69 4.19
C LEU A 97 -11.29 -5.01 3.54
N THR A 98 -12.28 -5.67 4.14
CA THR A 98 -12.83 -6.91 3.59
C THR A 98 -13.51 -6.67 2.24
N GLU A 99 -14.31 -5.61 2.14
CA GLU A 99 -14.99 -5.26 0.89
C GLU A 99 -13.99 -5.00 -0.24
N LEU A 100 -12.88 -4.31 0.06
CA LEU A 100 -11.86 -4.03 -0.94
C LEU A 100 -11.28 -5.32 -1.51
N VAL A 101 -10.98 -6.30 -0.67
CA VAL A 101 -10.47 -7.60 -1.11
C VAL A 101 -11.48 -8.30 -2.02
N GLU A 102 -12.75 -8.31 -1.61
CA GLU A 102 -13.83 -8.93 -2.39
C GLU A 102 -13.97 -8.28 -3.76
N LEU A 103 -13.90 -6.95 -3.82
CA LEU A 103 -13.99 -6.21 -5.09
C LEU A 103 -12.78 -6.50 -5.99
N LEU A 104 -11.59 -6.59 -5.41
CA LEU A 104 -10.38 -6.92 -6.18
C LEU A 104 -10.46 -8.34 -6.75
N GLU A 105 -10.98 -9.28 -5.97
CA GLU A 105 -11.19 -10.64 -6.43
C GLU A 105 -12.21 -10.69 -7.57
N ALA A 106 -13.31 -9.94 -7.43
CA ALA A 106 -14.35 -9.88 -8.46
C ALA A 106 -13.82 -9.31 -9.79
N GLU A 107 -12.88 -8.38 -9.72
CA GLU A 107 -12.27 -7.79 -10.92
C GLU A 107 -11.09 -8.62 -11.46
N GLY A 108 -10.73 -9.71 -10.79
CA GLY A 108 -9.60 -10.53 -11.20
C GLY A 108 -8.24 -9.88 -10.93
N LEU A 109 -8.20 -8.89 -10.03
CA LEU A 109 -6.98 -8.11 -9.76
C LEU A 109 -6.24 -8.54 -8.51
N ARG A 110 -6.90 -9.27 -7.60
CA ARG A 110 -6.29 -9.57 -6.29
C ARG A 110 -4.92 -10.23 -6.40
N ASP A 111 -4.75 -11.17 -7.31
CA ASP A 111 -3.49 -11.88 -7.49
C ASP A 111 -2.46 -11.09 -8.29
N LYS A 112 -2.87 -9.99 -8.90
CA LYS A 112 -2.00 -9.18 -9.77
C LYS A 112 -1.34 -8.03 -9.03
N VAL A 113 -1.75 -7.77 -7.78
CA VAL A 113 -1.21 -6.66 -6.98
C VAL A 113 -0.69 -7.17 -5.64
N ILE A 114 0.26 -6.40 -5.09
CA ILE A 114 0.67 -6.58 -3.69
C ILE A 114 -0.25 -5.68 -2.89
N LEU A 115 -1.03 -6.25 -1.99
CA LEU A 115 -2.03 -5.51 -1.22
C LEU A 115 -1.59 -5.38 0.24
N ILE A 116 -1.42 -4.14 0.67
CA ILE A 116 -0.89 -3.81 2.00
C ILE A 116 -1.86 -2.88 2.70
N CYS A 117 -2.12 -3.12 3.98
CA CYS A 117 -2.88 -2.17 4.79
C CYS A 117 -2.06 -1.71 5.99
N GLY A 118 -2.36 -0.50 6.45
CA GLY A 118 -1.69 0.08 7.60
C GLY A 118 -2.63 0.94 8.42
N GLY A 119 -2.24 1.22 9.65
CA GLY A 119 -3.00 2.05 10.58
C GLY A 119 -2.57 1.77 12.01
N PRO A 120 -2.96 2.67 12.95
CA PRO A 120 -2.48 2.57 14.34
C PRO A 120 -2.78 1.25 15.05
N ARG A 121 -3.82 0.55 14.63
CA ARG A 121 -4.22 -0.73 15.25
C ARG A 121 -4.28 -1.88 14.25
N ILE A 122 -3.71 -1.69 13.07
CA ILE A 122 -3.61 -2.76 12.09
C ILE A 122 -2.37 -3.59 12.41
N THR A 123 -2.57 -4.88 12.66
CA THR A 123 -1.46 -5.82 12.85
C THR A 123 -1.25 -6.61 11.56
N HIS A 124 -0.06 -7.17 11.43
CA HIS A 124 0.24 -8.04 10.29
C HIS A 124 -0.70 -9.26 10.28
N GLU A 125 -0.97 -9.83 11.45
CA GLU A 125 -1.87 -10.98 11.60
C GLU A 125 -3.28 -10.65 11.15
N LEU A 126 -3.81 -9.50 11.57
CA LEU A 126 -5.15 -9.08 11.15
C LEU A 126 -5.20 -8.88 9.65
N ALA A 127 -4.19 -8.23 9.07
CA ALA A 127 -4.13 -8.01 7.63
C ALA A 127 -4.17 -9.34 6.88
N LYS A 128 -3.40 -10.31 7.31
CA LYS A 128 -3.37 -11.64 6.67
C LYS A 128 -4.73 -12.33 6.77
N GLU A 129 -5.41 -12.23 7.91
CA GLU A 129 -6.75 -12.79 8.10
C GLU A 129 -7.77 -12.18 7.15
N LEU A 130 -7.62 -10.89 6.85
CA LEU A 130 -8.53 -10.17 5.96
C LEU A 130 -8.22 -10.39 4.48
N GLY A 131 -7.14 -11.08 4.16
CA GLY A 131 -6.78 -11.37 2.77
C GLY A 131 -5.74 -10.42 2.17
N TYR A 132 -5.06 -9.64 3.01
CA TYR A 132 -3.98 -8.75 2.59
C TYR A 132 -2.63 -9.48 2.62
N ASP A 133 -1.68 -8.97 1.86
CA ASP A 133 -0.34 -9.57 1.85
C ASP A 133 0.46 -9.19 3.09
N ALA A 134 0.26 -7.99 3.62
CA ALA A 134 0.92 -7.54 4.84
C ALA A 134 0.16 -6.41 5.51
N GLY A 135 0.43 -6.23 6.80
CA GLY A 135 -0.06 -5.10 7.57
C GLY A 135 1.11 -4.40 8.26
N PHE A 136 1.08 -3.06 8.25
CA PHE A 136 2.12 -2.24 8.87
C PHE A 136 1.49 -1.30 9.89
N GLY A 137 1.74 -1.58 11.16
CA GLY A 137 1.29 -0.75 12.27
C GLY A 137 2.30 0.34 12.62
N PRO A 138 2.16 0.94 13.82
CA PRO A 138 3.11 1.96 14.29
C PRO A 138 4.54 1.45 14.32
N GLY A 139 5.49 2.35 14.06
CA GLY A 139 6.92 2.01 14.06
C GLY A 139 7.44 1.48 12.74
N LYS A 140 6.61 1.44 11.71
CA LYS A 140 7.02 1.08 10.35
C LYS A 140 7.02 2.32 9.47
N TYR A 141 7.93 2.35 8.51
CA TYR A 141 8.18 3.51 7.67
C TYR A 141 8.12 3.14 6.19
N ALA A 142 8.23 4.17 5.33
CA ALA A 142 8.15 3.97 3.89
C ALA A 142 9.14 2.95 3.35
N ASP A 143 10.37 2.93 3.88
CA ASP A 143 11.39 1.98 3.45
C ASP A 143 11.03 0.54 3.82
N ASP A 144 10.36 0.32 4.96
CA ASP A 144 9.87 -1.01 5.35
C ASP A 144 8.82 -1.50 4.36
N VAL A 145 7.88 -0.62 4.02
CA VAL A 145 6.79 -0.93 3.07
C VAL A 145 7.36 -1.21 1.68
N ALA A 146 8.28 -0.36 1.21
CA ALA A 146 8.90 -0.53 -0.10
C ALA A 146 9.67 -1.85 -0.18
N THR A 147 10.46 -2.16 0.84
CA THR A 147 11.24 -3.39 0.90
C THR A 147 10.34 -4.62 0.78
N PHE A 148 9.27 -4.66 1.57
CA PHE A 148 8.32 -5.78 1.51
C PHE A 148 7.72 -5.89 0.11
N ALA A 149 7.23 -4.78 -0.44
CA ALA A 149 6.52 -4.79 -1.73
C ALA A 149 7.42 -5.30 -2.86
N ILE A 150 8.63 -4.77 -2.99
CA ILE A 150 9.50 -5.13 -4.10
C ILE A 150 10.05 -6.56 -3.97
N THR A 151 10.36 -7.01 -2.75
CA THR A 151 10.83 -8.38 -2.55
C THR A 151 9.71 -9.38 -2.84
N GLU A 152 8.49 -9.07 -2.46
CA GLU A 152 7.33 -9.92 -2.75
C GLU A 152 7.03 -9.98 -4.24
N MET A 153 7.15 -8.85 -4.95
CA MET A 153 6.97 -8.82 -6.41
C MET A 153 7.95 -9.76 -7.11
N VAL A 154 9.22 -9.67 -6.75
CA VAL A 154 10.26 -10.52 -7.35
C VAL A 154 10.02 -11.98 -7.02
N LYS A 155 9.64 -12.27 -5.79
CA LYS A 155 9.32 -13.62 -5.34
C LYS A 155 8.19 -14.24 -6.16
N ARG A 156 7.14 -13.47 -6.45
CA ARG A 156 6.01 -13.93 -7.26
C ARG A 156 6.38 -14.16 -8.72
N ARG A 157 7.29 -13.35 -9.27
CA ARG A 157 7.73 -13.48 -10.65
C ARG A 157 8.57 -14.75 -10.89
N LYS A 158 9.15 -15.30 -9.84
CA LYS A 158 9.97 -16.51 -9.93
C LYS A 158 9.15 -17.80 -9.85
N LYS A 159 7.85 -17.69 -9.63
CA LYS A 159 6.96 -18.86 -9.55
C LYS A 159 6.42 -19.26 -10.92
#